data_1b6572012290a9f0669623ea192a8aec
#
_entry.id   1b6572012290a9f0669623ea192a8aec
#
_cell.length_a   1.000
_cell.length_b   1.000
_cell.length_c   1.000
_cell.angle_alpha   90.00
_cell.angle_beta   90.00
_cell.angle_gamma   90.00
#
_symmetry.space_group_name_H-M   'P 1'
#
loop_
_entity.id
_entity.type
_entity.pdbx_description
1 polymer ?
#
loop_
_entity_poly.entity_id
_entity_poly.type
_entity_poly.pdbx_seq_one_letter_code
_entity_poly.pdbx_strand_id
1 'polypeptide(L)'
;LTDVTNRIIGEINTILGKEIQQENLKETIQKYINAQTKKGFPFAKLTILHYQMLDGTELDKVISVAAAIELLILSFDILDDIEDDDDNQKLWMNEQSFALNASTAMIFICIDVIRKTDLKYKERAISILLEYSLLSISGQQIDLLSKCRTEKEYIEMALKKSGSLVSLACLVGANLASDQYLEIINRYSQFIGLIGQLNNDIYDLQNWEGKNDLLNKKLSLPVIYLLGYQGNGAEIISSYYNGAIEKDEMVKNQKFISKMIVDSGVLVYTEIIKRVYQNKVKTELQKLNVDKKFIGQLLDYIH
;
A
#
# COMPACT_ATOMS: atom_id res chain seq x y z
N LEU A 1 14.53 16.06 -3.96
CA LEU A 1 13.78 14.82 -4.23
C LEU A 1 14.56 13.87 -5.15
N THR A 2 15.19 14.37 -6.22
CA THR A 2 15.96 13.54 -7.17
C THR A 2 17.16 12.87 -6.53
N ASP A 3 17.83 13.53 -5.60
CA ASP A 3 19.02 13.00 -4.90
C ASP A 3 18.68 11.81 -3.99
N VAL A 4 17.65 11.89 -3.15
CA VAL A 4 17.25 10.77 -2.25
C VAL A 4 16.77 9.56 -3.07
N THR A 5 16.01 9.77 -4.14
CA THR A 5 15.57 8.68 -5.02
C THR A 5 16.75 7.95 -5.65
N ASN A 6 17.75 8.68 -6.16
CA ASN A 6 18.96 8.07 -6.74
C ASN A 6 19.77 7.29 -5.70
N ARG A 7 19.86 7.80 -4.46
CA ARG A 7 20.53 7.09 -3.35
C ARG A 7 19.80 5.79 -3.00
N ILE A 8 18.48 5.79 -2.95
CA ILE A 8 17.67 4.58 -2.72
C ILE A 8 17.92 3.55 -3.83
N ILE A 9 17.91 3.95 -5.10
CA ILE A 9 18.19 3.06 -6.25
C ILE A 9 19.62 2.49 -6.14
N GLY A 10 20.61 3.32 -5.85
CA GLY A 10 22.00 2.90 -5.68
C GLY A 10 22.15 1.88 -4.56
N GLU A 11 21.45 2.09 -3.45
CA GLU A 11 21.48 1.17 -2.31
C GLU A 11 20.76 -0.16 -2.61
N ILE A 12 19.61 -0.12 -3.28
CA ILE A 12 18.94 -1.35 -3.76
C ILE A 12 19.90 -2.18 -4.61
N ASN A 13 20.58 -1.56 -5.59
CA ASN A 13 21.56 -2.26 -6.42
C ASN A 13 22.70 -2.87 -5.61
N THR A 14 23.16 -2.15 -4.60
CA THR A 14 24.22 -2.63 -3.68
C THR A 14 23.73 -3.83 -2.88
N ILE A 15 22.51 -3.77 -2.34
CA ILE A 15 21.89 -4.89 -1.60
C ILE A 15 21.74 -6.11 -2.50
N LEU A 16 21.16 -5.96 -3.69
CA LEU A 16 20.99 -7.08 -4.63
C LEU A 16 22.32 -7.70 -5.05
N GLY A 17 23.34 -6.87 -5.27
CA GLY A 17 24.69 -7.36 -5.61
C GLY A 17 25.38 -8.16 -4.50
N LYS A 18 25.07 -7.85 -3.23
CA LYS A 18 25.65 -8.55 -2.06
C LYS A 18 24.87 -9.81 -1.68
N GLU A 19 23.52 -9.75 -1.73
CA GLU A 19 22.66 -10.79 -1.15
C GLU A 19 22.23 -11.85 -2.17
N ILE A 20 22.26 -11.57 -3.48
CA ILE A 20 21.80 -12.48 -4.52
C ILE A 20 22.97 -12.93 -5.40
N GLN A 21 23.27 -14.24 -5.36
CA GLN A 21 24.33 -14.86 -6.18
C GLN A 21 23.82 -15.27 -7.57
N GLN A 22 22.53 -15.60 -7.70
CA GLN A 22 21.95 -16.08 -8.95
C GLN A 22 21.54 -14.88 -9.84
N GLU A 23 22.21 -14.73 -11.00
CA GLU A 23 22.13 -13.53 -11.83
C GLU A 23 20.71 -13.31 -12.39
N ASN A 24 20.04 -14.35 -12.88
CA ASN A 24 18.68 -14.21 -13.42
C ASN A 24 17.67 -13.73 -12.34
N LEU A 25 17.79 -14.20 -11.08
CA LEU A 25 16.95 -13.72 -9.99
C LEU A 25 17.19 -12.23 -9.73
N LYS A 26 18.45 -11.81 -9.74
CA LYS A 26 18.84 -10.40 -9.56
C LYS A 26 18.28 -9.53 -10.68
N GLU A 27 18.41 -9.96 -11.94
CA GLU A 27 17.85 -9.27 -13.11
C GLU A 27 16.33 -9.17 -13.03
N THR A 28 15.65 -10.23 -12.59
CA THR A 28 14.19 -10.26 -12.40
C THR A 28 13.75 -9.21 -11.39
N ILE A 29 14.36 -9.18 -10.21
CA ILE A 29 14.04 -8.17 -9.18
C ILE A 29 14.35 -6.76 -9.71
N GLN A 30 15.47 -6.57 -10.42
CA GLN A 30 15.83 -5.27 -10.99
C GLN A 30 14.81 -4.78 -12.01
N LYS A 31 14.25 -5.66 -12.85
CA LYS A 31 13.16 -5.32 -13.79
C LYS A 31 11.92 -4.82 -13.03
N TYR A 32 11.55 -5.48 -11.93
CA TYR A 32 10.38 -5.10 -11.12
C TYR A 32 10.60 -3.75 -10.44
N ILE A 33 11.79 -3.50 -9.89
CA ILE A 33 12.16 -2.21 -9.29
C ILE A 33 12.09 -1.08 -10.34
N ASN A 34 12.62 -1.32 -11.53
CA ASN A 34 12.61 -0.32 -12.60
C ASN A 34 11.16 0.05 -13.00
N ALA A 35 10.23 -0.90 -12.99
CA ALA A 35 8.81 -0.63 -13.23
C ALA A 35 8.20 0.27 -12.12
N GLN A 36 8.66 0.14 -10.87
CA GLN A 36 8.19 0.94 -9.73
C GLN A 36 8.88 2.32 -9.61
N THR A 37 9.97 2.55 -10.33
CA THR A 37 10.74 3.82 -10.24
C THR A 37 9.87 5.06 -10.46
N LYS A 38 8.84 4.95 -11.30
CA LYS A 38 7.88 6.04 -11.56
C LYS A 38 7.08 6.44 -10.32
N LYS A 39 6.84 5.52 -9.39
CA LYS A 39 6.15 5.80 -8.10
C LYS A 39 7.05 6.50 -7.08
N GLY A 40 8.38 6.51 -7.29
CA GLY A 40 9.34 7.31 -6.54
C GLY A 40 9.68 6.81 -5.15
N PHE A 41 9.48 5.54 -4.82
CA PHE A 41 9.84 4.88 -3.55
C PHE A 41 9.25 5.56 -2.30
N PRO A 42 7.93 5.62 -2.16
CA PRO A 42 7.27 6.36 -1.09
C PRO A 42 7.54 5.77 0.30
N PHE A 43 7.63 4.46 0.44
CA PHE A 43 7.85 3.81 1.73
C PHE A 43 9.28 3.99 2.23
N ALA A 44 10.28 3.90 1.35
CA ALA A 44 11.65 4.25 1.69
C ALA A 44 11.78 5.71 2.14
N LYS A 45 11.11 6.63 1.46
CA LYS A 45 11.07 8.04 1.84
C LYS A 45 10.39 8.26 3.19
N LEU A 46 9.29 7.57 3.47
CA LEU A 46 8.63 7.60 4.77
C LEU A 46 9.55 7.08 5.89
N THR A 47 10.28 5.99 5.65
CA THR A 47 11.25 5.45 6.61
C THR A 47 12.34 6.48 6.92
N ILE A 48 12.95 7.09 5.90
CA ILE A 48 13.99 8.11 6.07
C ILE A 48 13.44 9.34 6.78
N LEU A 49 12.23 9.79 6.37
CA LEU A 49 11.56 10.97 6.96
C LEU A 49 11.36 10.80 8.47
N HIS A 50 10.82 9.65 8.89
CA HIS A 50 10.57 9.40 10.32
C HIS A 50 11.85 9.24 11.13
N TYR A 51 12.89 8.64 10.55
CA TYR A 51 14.20 8.59 11.18
C TYR A 51 14.77 9.99 11.43
N GLN A 52 14.73 10.86 10.42
CA GLN A 52 15.23 12.23 10.54
C GLN A 52 14.34 13.12 11.44
N MET A 53 13.03 12.89 11.41
CA MET A 53 12.06 13.62 12.25
C MET A 53 12.33 13.42 13.74
N LEU A 54 12.91 12.30 14.12
CA LEU A 54 13.29 11.96 15.51
C LEU A 54 14.80 12.01 15.74
N ASP A 55 15.46 12.96 15.07
CA ASP A 55 16.88 13.31 15.25
C ASP A 55 17.88 12.17 14.94
N GLY A 56 17.50 11.24 14.08
CA GLY A 56 18.41 10.22 13.57
C GLY A 56 19.52 10.82 12.71
N THR A 57 20.78 10.49 13.01
CA THR A 57 21.98 11.11 12.41
C THR A 57 22.74 10.23 11.42
N GLU A 58 22.54 8.91 11.45
CA GLU A 58 23.27 7.94 10.63
C GLU A 58 22.54 7.66 9.29
N LEU A 59 22.44 8.71 8.46
CA LEU A 59 21.61 8.69 7.25
C LEU A 59 21.97 7.56 6.27
N ASP A 60 23.26 7.24 6.09
CA ASP A 60 23.68 6.18 5.17
C ASP A 60 23.17 4.81 5.62
N LYS A 61 23.15 4.55 6.92
CA LYS A 61 22.65 3.28 7.47
C LYS A 61 21.14 3.16 7.33
N VAL A 62 20.39 4.23 7.59
CA VAL A 62 18.93 4.18 7.44
C VAL A 62 18.51 4.11 5.98
N ILE A 63 19.28 4.62 5.02
CA ILE A 63 18.98 4.47 3.60
C ILE A 63 19.02 3.00 3.18
N SER A 64 19.96 2.20 3.70
CA SER A 64 19.99 0.75 3.45
C SER A 64 18.73 0.05 3.98
N VAL A 65 18.32 0.40 5.20
CA VAL A 65 17.06 -0.13 5.77
C VAL A 65 15.85 0.33 4.97
N ALA A 66 15.77 1.59 4.58
CA ALA A 66 14.68 2.14 3.79
C ALA A 66 14.58 1.48 2.41
N ALA A 67 15.72 1.25 1.75
CA ALA A 67 15.78 0.54 0.47
C ALA A 67 15.27 -0.91 0.62
N ALA A 68 15.63 -1.58 1.70
CA ALA A 68 15.16 -2.93 2.00
C ALA A 68 13.65 -2.98 2.31
N ILE A 69 13.10 -1.96 3.00
CA ILE A 69 11.65 -1.82 3.22
C ILE A 69 10.92 -1.64 1.88
N GLU A 70 11.44 -0.83 0.97
CA GLU A 70 10.80 -0.68 -0.36
C GLU A 70 10.78 -2.01 -1.13
N LEU A 71 11.83 -2.85 -1.03
CA LEU A 71 11.83 -4.21 -1.58
C LEU A 71 10.76 -5.10 -0.95
N LEU A 72 10.56 -5.02 0.36
CA LEU A 72 9.51 -5.75 1.06
C LEU A 72 8.13 -5.33 0.59
N ILE A 73 7.87 -4.03 0.47
CA ILE A 73 6.58 -3.52 -0.01
C ILE A 73 6.33 -3.95 -1.47
N LEU A 74 7.35 -3.86 -2.33
CA LEU A 74 7.25 -4.38 -3.69
C LEU A 74 6.91 -5.87 -3.71
N SER A 75 7.48 -6.67 -2.79
CA SER A 75 7.15 -8.09 -2.69
C SER A 75 5.67 -8.31 -2.36
N PHE A 76 5.11 -7.52 -1.44
CA PHE A 76 3.70 -7.60 -1.09
C PHE A 76 2.78 -7.10 -2.22
N ASP A 77 3.15 -6.04 -2.93
CA ASP A 77 2.43 -5.57 -4.12
C ASP A 77 2.35 -6.67 -5.19
N ILE A 78 3.47 -7.39 -5.43
CA ILE A 78 3.52 -8.50 -6.39
C ILE A 78 2.65 -9.68 -5.95
N LEU A 79 2.72 -10.05 -4.67
CA LEU A 79 1.91 -11.14 -4.11
C LEU A 79 0.42 -10.80 -4.17
N ASP A 80 0.03 -9.59 -3.79
CA ASP A 80 -1.34 -9.08 -3.85
C ASP A 80 -1.92 -9.18 -5.28
N ASP A 81 -1.15 -8.71 -6.27
CA ASP A 81 -1.56 -8.77 -7.67
C ASP A 81 -1.76 -10.20 -8.19
N ILE A 82 -0.90 -11.14 -7.77
CA ILE A 82 -1.01 -12.55 -8.16
C ILE A 82 -2.19 -13.21 -7.44
N GLU A 83 -2.41 -12.93 -6.16
CA GLU A 83 -3.50 -13.46 -5.36
C GLU A 83 -4.87 -12.96 -5.81
N ASP A 84 -4.96 -11.72 -6.26
CA ASP A 84 -6.18 -11.09 -6.76
C ASP A 84 -6.46 -11.41 -8.24
N ASP A 85 -5.53 -12.12 -8.94
CA ASP A 85 -5.57 -12.35 -10.40
C ASP A 85 -5.75 -11.02 -11.18
N ASP A 86 -5.07 -9.98 -10.69
CA ASP A 86 -5.19 -8.61 -11.19
C ASP A 86 -4.37 -8.42 -12.49
N ASP A 87 -4.77 -7.43 -13.23
CA ASP A 87 -4.18 -6.84 -14.44
C ASP A 87 -2.98 -7.57 -15.09
N ASN A 88 -3.26 -8.36 -16.13
CA ASN A 88 -2.27 -9.09 -16.93
C ASN A 88 -1.20 -8.20 -17.62
N GLN A 89 -1.26 -6.86 -17.49
CA GLN A 89 -0.28 -5.95 -18.07
C GLN A 89 0.96 -5.74 -17.18
N LYS A 90 0.90 -6.15 -15.91
CA LYS A 90 2.06 -6.03 -15.01
C LYS A 90 3.11 -7.08 -15.35
N LEU A 91 4.38 -6.70 -15.30
CA LEU A 91 5.52 -7.55 -15.72
C LEU A 91 5.54 -8.90 -15.00
N TRP A 92 5.21 -8.93 -13.71
CA TRP A 92 5.23 -10.12 -12.88
C TRP A 92 4.05 -11.07 -13.12
N MET A 93 2.99 -10.62 -13.77
CA MET A 93 1.87 -11.50 -14.12
C MET A 93 2.20 -12.46 -15.27
N ASN A 94 3.17 -12.13 -16.12
CA ASN A 94 3.57 -12.98 -17.25
C ASN A 94 4.36 -14.21 -16.81
N GLU A 95 5.09 -14.13 -15.68
CA GLU A 95 5.99 -15.20 -15.19
C GLU A 95 5.82 -15.34 -13.67
N GLN A 96 4.61 -15.70 -13.22
CA GLN A 96 4.22 -15.73 -11.81
C GLN A 96 5.15 -16.60 -10.94
N SER A 97 5.67 -17.72 -11.44
CA SER A 97 6.60 -18.58 -10.69
C SER A 97 7.92 -17.85 -10.34
N PHE A 98 8.45 -17.04 -11.27
CA PHE A 98 9.63 -16.21 -11.00
C PHE A 98 9.27 -15.05 -10.08
N ALA A 99 8.08 -14.47 -10.23
CA ALA A 99 7.61 -13.40 -9.37
C ALA A 99 7.44 -13.84 -7.91
N LEU A 100 6.86 -15.02 -7.66
CA LEU A 100 6.72 -15.60 -6.33
C LEU A 100 8.10 -15.86 -5.68
N ASN A 101 9.06 -16.41 -6.46
CA ASN A 101 10.41 -16.64 -5.97
C ASN A 101 11.15 -15.33 -5.68
N ALA A 102 11.02 -14.32 -6.55
CA ALA A 102 11.58 -13.00 -6.36
C ALA A 102 10.99 -12.29 -5.11
N SER A 103 9.67 -12.38 -4.91
CA SER A 103 8.99 -11.83 -3.73
C SER A 103 9.48 -12.49 -2.46
N THR A 104 9.63 -13.81 -2.45
CA THR A 104 10.20 -14.55 -1.32
C THR A 104 11.63 -14.07 -1.00
N ALA A 105 12.47 -13.89 -2.02
CA ALA A 105 13.83 -13.39 -1.82
C ALA A 105 13.84 -11.97 -1.23
N MET A 106 12.99 -11.06 -1.73
CA MET A 106 12.91 -9.67 -1.24
C MET A 106 12.46 -9.60 0.23
N ILE A 107 11.55 -10.47 0.67
CA ILE A 107 11.14 -10.55 2.08
C ILE A 107 12.34 -10.90 2.97
N PHE A 108 13.08 -11.95 2.64
CA PHE A 108 14.25 -12.37 3.45
C PHE A 108 15.39 -11.36 3.38
N ILE A 109 15.62 -10.72 2.25
CA ILE A 109 16.62 -9.64 2.11
C ILE A 109 16.30 -8.50 3.08
N CYS A 110 15.03 -8.08 3.15
CA CYS A 110 14.65 -6.98 4.04
C CYS A 110 14.99 -7.31 5.51
N ILE A 111 14.64 -8.49 5.97
CA ILE A 111 14.93 -8.94 7.34
C ILE A 111 16.45 -8.96 7.58
N ASP A 112 17.23 -9.50 6.63
CA ASP A 112 18.67 -9.67 6.78
C ASP A 112 19.42 -8.33 6.77
N VAL A 113 19.00 -7.37 5.94
CA VAL A 113 19.56 -6.01 5.91
C VAL A 113 19.36 -5.32 7.27
N ILE A 114 18.15 -5.38 7.85
CA ILE A 114 17.90 -4.78 9.17
C ILE A 114 18.72 -5.50 10.26
N ARG A 115 18.80 -6.82 10.20
CA ARG A 115 19.59 -7.63 11.14
C ARG A 115 21.09 -7.27 11.10
N LYS A 116 21.63 -7.00 9.91
CA LYS A 116 23.04 -6.66 9.68
C LYS A 116 23.41 -5.22 10.02
N THR A 117 22.41 -4.30 10.09
CA THR A 117 22.71 -2.91 10.48
C THR A 117 23.27 -2.87 11.90
N ASP A 118 24.12 -1.90 12.19
CA ASP A 118 24.64 -1.63 13.55
C ASP A 118 23.88 -0.49 14.26
N LEU A 119 22.69 -0.12 13.76
CA LEU A 119 21.80 0.83 14.41
C LEU A 119 21.30 0.27 15.75
N LYS A 120 21.23 1.14 16.77
CA LYS A 120 21.03 0.78 18.17
C LYS A 120 19.76 -0.04 18.45
N TYR A 121 18.65 0.28 17.76
CA TYR A 121 17.34 -0.30 18.06
C TYR A 121 16.86 -1.32 17.01
N LYS A 122 17.78 -1.93 16.28
CA LYS A 122 17.46 -2.85 15.16
C LYS A 122 16.58 -4.03 15.55
N GLU A 123 16.75 -4.61 16.73
CA GLU A 123 15.95 -5.77 17.18
C GLU A 123 14.46 -5.40 17.32
N ARG A 124 14.19 -4.19 17.83
CA ARG A 124 12.81 -3.69 17.91
C ARG A 124 12.28 -3.33 16.53
N ALA A 125 13.11 -2.80 15.64
CA ALA A 125 12.73 -2.54 14.26
C ALA A 125 12.34 -3.83 13.52
N ILE A 126 13.07 -4.94 13.74
CA ILE A 126 12.74 -6.27 13.23
C ILE A 126 11.39 -6.74 13.82
N SER A 127 11.16 -6.55 15.10
CA SER A 127 9.89 -6.92 15.73
C SER A 127 8.71 -6.16 15.12
N ILE A 128 8.84 -4.85 14.91
CA ILE A 128 7.84 -4.01 14.23
C ILE A 128 7.62 -4.51 12.79
N LEU A 129 8.68 -4.76 12.05
CA LEU A 129 8.60 -5.24 10.66
C LEU A 129 7.80 -6.55 10.60
N LEU A 130 8.09 -7.52 11.45
CA LEU A 130 7.39 -8.82 11.46
C LEU A 130 5.93 -8.67 11.89
N GLU A 131 5.64 -7.91 12.96
CA GLU A 131 4.29 -7.69 13.46
C GLU A 131 3.39 -7.05 12.38
N TYR A 132 3.85 -5.96 11.77
CA TYR A 132 3.04 -5.23 10.80
C TYR A 132 2.96 -5.94 9.44
N SER A 133 3.97 -6.73 9.06
CA SER A 133 3.89 -7.64 7.91
C SER A 133 2.80 -8.70 8.10
N LEU A 134 2.77 -9.37 9.26
CA LEU A 134 1.74 -10.37 9.57
C LEU A 134 0.35 -9.75 9.68
N LEU A 135 0.25 -8.51 10.15
CA LEU A 135 -1.00 -7.77 10.19
C LEU A 135 -1.51 -7.48 8.77
N SER A 136 -0.61 -7.05 7.85
CA SER A 136 -0.95 -6.83 6.45
C SER A 136 -1.42 -8.11 5.75
N ILE A 137 -0.69 -9.21 5.92
CA ILE A 137 -1.05 -10.53 5.38
C ILE A 137 -2.44 -10.96 5.91
N SER A 138 -2.72 -10.70 7.19
CA SER A 138 -4.04 -10.98 7.77
C SER A 138 -5.13 -10.10 7.16
N GLY A 139 -4.82 -8.84 6.85
CA GLY A 139 -5.72 -7.92 6.14
C GLY A 139 -6.01 -8.41 4.72
N GLN A 140 -4.98 -8.83 3.98
CA GLN A 140 -5.10 -9.41 2.64
C GLN A 140 -5.96 -10.67 2.66
N GLN A 141 -5.79 -11.57 3.64
CA GLN A 141 -6.65 -12.76 3.76
C GLN A 141 -8.13 -12.40 3.96
N ILE A 142 -8.43 -11.32 4.71
CA ILE A 142 -9.82 -10.84 4.87
C ILE A 142 -10.36 -10.30 3.54
N ASP A 143 -9.54 -9.56 2.79
CA ASP A 143 -9.90 -9.03 1.47
C ASP A 143 -10.20 -10.16 0.46
N LEU A 144 -9.32 -11.15 0.36
CA LEU A 144 -9.49 -12.35 -0.48
C LEU A 144 -10.75 -13.16 -0.15
N LEU A 145 -11.16 -13.21 1.12
CA LEU A 145 -12.41 -13.85 1.52
C LEU A 145 -13.65 -13.13 0.98
N SER A 146 -13.54 -11.90 0.51
CA SER A 146 -14.61 -11.08 -0.06
C SER A 146 -15.89 -11.09 0.78
N LYS A 147 -15.75 -10.91 2.11
CA LYS A 147 -16.86 -10.99 3.08
C LYS A 147 -17.25 -9.67 3.70
N CYS A 148 -16.50 -8.60 3.49
CA CYS A 148 -16.84 -7.27 3.99
C CYS A 148 -18.17 -6.82 3.36
N ARG A 149 -19.15 -6.46 4.19
CA ARG A 149 -20.48 -6.02 3.73
C ARG A 149 -20.86 -4.64 4.27
N THR A 150 -20.06 -4.10 5.17
CA THR A 150 -20.28 -2.81 5.82
C THR A 150 -19.05 -1.92 5.69
N GLU A 151 -19.26 -0.59 5.75
CA GLU A 151 -18.18 0.39 5.85
C GLU A 151 -17.19 0.05 6.96
N LYS A 152 -17.70 -0.33 8.14
CA LYS A 152 -16.87 -0.66 9.31
C LYS A 152 -15.94 -1.84 9.03
N GLU A 153 -16.47 -2.93 8.50
CA GLU A 153 -15.67 -4.13 8.16
C GLU A 153 -14.61 -3.82 7.10
N TYR A 154 -14.99 -3.04 6.07
CA TYR A 154 -14.05 -2.60 5.05
C TYR A 154 -12.91 -1.75 5.64
N ILE A 155 -13.23 -0.76 6.47
CA ILE A 155 -12.23 0.10 7.12
C ILE A 155 -11.28 -0.73 7.99
N GLU A 156 -11.80 -1.67 8.79
CA GLU A 156 -10.98 -2.55 9.63
C GLU A 156 -10.05 -3.44 8.78
N MET A 157 -10.52 -3.96 7.66
CA MET A 157 -9.71 -4.72 6.69
C MET A 157 -8.63 -3.83 6.07
N ALA A 158 -8.99 -2.66 5.55
CA ALA A 158 -8.06 -1.75 4.86
C ALA A 158 -6.98 -1.18 5.81
N LEU A 159 -7.31 -0.92 7.08
CA LEU A 159 -6.32 -0.55 8.11
C LEU A 159 -5.31 -1.69 8.34
N LYS A 160 -5.76 -2.95 8.36
CA LYS A 160 -4.86 -4.11 8.48
C LYS A 160 -4.03 -4.32 7.22
N LYS A 161 -4.64 -4.29 6.03
CA LYS A 161 -3.96 -4.54 4.74
C LYS A 161 -3.00 -3.41 4.41
N SER A 162 -3.51 -2.24 4.09
CA SER A 162 -2.74 -1.11 3.55
C SER A 162 -2.21 -0.18 4.65
N GLY A 163 -2.99 0.03 5.72
CA GLY A 163 -2.59 0.85 6.86
C GLY A 163 -1.36 0.31 7.57
N SER A 164 -1.26 -1.01 7.76
CA SER A 164 -0.12 -1.63 8.42
C SER A 164 1.18 -1.46 7.62
N LEU A 165 1.16 -1.48 6.29
CA LEU A 165 2.36 -1.32 5.48
C LEU A 165 2.95 0.10 5.59
N VAL A 166 2.09 1.12 5.60
CA VAL A 166 2.54 2.50 5.85
C VAL A 166 3.06 2.64 7.28
N SER A 167 2.37 2.03 8.25
CA SER A 167 2.82 2.04 9.64
C SER A 167 4.17 1.33 9.82
N LEU A 168 4.39 0.21 9.14
CA LEU A 168 5.66 -0.50 9.12
C LEU A 168 6.81 0.44 8.72
N ALA A 169 6.69 1.11 7.58
CA ALA A 169 7.71 2.02 7.08
C ALA A 169 7.99 3.19 8.05
N CYS A 170 6.93 3.81 8.55
CA CYS A 170 7.02 4.94 9.47
C CYS A 170 7.61 4.53 10.84
N LEU A 171 7.12 3.43 11.42
CA LEU A 171 7.54 2.98 12.73
C LEU A 171 8.96 2.41 12.74
N VAL A 172 9.38 1.68 11.70
CA VAL A 172 10.77 1.23 11.59
C VAL A 172 11.70 2.43 11.53
N GLY A 173 11.42 3.41 10.68
CA GLY A 173 12.20 4.64 10.60
C GLY A 173 12.27 5.38 11.93
N ALA A 174 11.13 5.62 12.56
CA ALA A 174 11.04 6.30 13.86
C ALA A 174 11.80 5.54 14.95
N ASN A 175 11.55 4.24 15.06
CA ASN A 175 12.13 3.42 16.13
C ASN A 175 13.66 3.29 16.03
N LEU A 176 14.24 3.29 14.82
CA LEU A 176 15.69 3.28 14.65
C LEU A 176 16.38 4.55 15.18
N ALA A 177 15.63 5.65 15.34
CA ALA A 177 16.14 6.90 15.93
C ALA A 177 15.75 7.01 17.41
N SER A 178 14.47 6.76 17.76
CA SER A 178 13.91 7.04 19.08
C SER A 178 12.68 6.16 19.35
N ASP A 179 12.26 6.07 20.61
CA ASP A 179 10.99 5.46 21.02
C ASP A 179 9.86 6.46 21.28
N GLN A 180 10.13 7.75 21.01
CA GLN A 180 9.14 8.80 21.18
C GLN A 180 8.04 8.74 20.09
N TYR A 181 6.85 9.14 20.46
CA TYR A 181 5.69 9.31 19.57
C TYR A 181 5.22 8.05 18.80
N LEU A 182 5.73 6.84 19.09
CA LEU A 182 5.41 5.65 18.30
C LEU A 182 3.91 5.37 18.18
N GLU A 183 3.11 5.60 19.24
CA GLU A 183 1.65 5.44 19.17
C GLU A 183 0.98 6.47 18.26
N ILE A 184 1.44 7.73 18.29
CA ILE A 184 0.93 8.80 17.43
C ILE A 184 1.27 8.50 15.98
N ILE A 185 2.54 8.10 15.74
CA ILE A 185 3.04 7.69 14.43
C ILE A 185 2.21 6.54 13.87
N ASN A 186 1.96 5.50 14.69
CA ASN A 186 1.12 4.37 14.28
C ASN A 186 -0.29 4.82 13.86
N ARG A 187 -0.94 5.66 14.64
CA ARG A 187 -2.31 6.11 14.33
C ARG A 187 -2.39 6.86 13.00
N TYR A 188 -1.56 7.89 12.78
CA TYR A 188 -1.68 8.64 11.54
C TYR A 188 -1.17 7.87 10.32
N SER A 189 -0.17 7.02 10.46
CA SER A 189 0.35 6.23 9.34
C SER A 189 -0.66 5.17 8.86
N GLN A 190 -1.41 4.54 9.77
CA GLN A 190 -2.53 3.68 9.42
C GLN A 190 -3.59 4.45 8.61
N PHE A 191 -3.91 5.68 9.01
CA PHE A 191 -4.87 6.51 8.27
C PHE A 191 -4.32 6.95 6.90
N ILE A 192 -3.02 7.21 6.77
CA ILE A 192 -2.39 7.49 5.46
C ILE A 192 -2.55 6.27 4.53
N GLY A 193 -2.29 5.07 5.03
CA GLY A 193 -2.47 3.84 4.24
C GLY A 193 -3.92 3.61 3.82
N LEU A 194 -4.89 3.86 4.71
CA LEU A 194 -6.31 3.80 4.37
C LEU A 194 -6.69 4.86 3.30
N ILE A 195 -6.18 6.07 3.39
CA ILE A 195 -6.40 7.13 2.38
C ILE A 195 -5.87 6.66 1.02
N GLY A 196 -4.69 6.06 0.98
CA GLY A 196 -4.12 5.47 -0.24
C GLY A 196 -5.03 4.39 -0.83
N GLN A 197 -5.56 3.49 0.00
CA GLN A 197 -6.50 2.46 -0.43
C GLN A 197 -7.78 3.06 -1.01
N LEU A 198 -8.38 4.04 -0.33
CA LEU A 198 -9.58 4.72 -0.82
C LEU A 198 -9.35 5.44 -2.16
N ASN A 199 -8.16 6.00 -2.40
CA ASN A 199 -7.80 6.57 -3.69
C ASN A 199 -7.76 5.51 -4.79
N ASN A 200 -7.17 4.34 -4.51
CA ASN A 200 -7.15 3.21 -5.44
C ASN A 200 -8.58 2.72 -5.75
N ASP A 201 -9.42 2.57 -4.74
CA ASP A 201 -10.80 2.12 -4.91
C ASP A 201 -11.64 3.07 -5.78
N ILE A 202 -11.46 4.40 -5.60
CA ILE A 202 -12.12 5.41 -6.44
C ILE A 202 -11.64 5.30 -7.89
N TYR A 203 -10.34 5.11 -8.09
CA TYR A 203 -9.73 4.96 -9.41
C TYR A 203 -10.21 3.66 -10.08
N ASP A 204 -10.11 2.52 -9.38
CA ASP A 204 -10.44 1.20 -9.91
C ASP A 204 -11.93 1.06 -10.22
N LEU A 205 -12.83 1.71 -9.48
CA LEU A 205 -14.25 1.75 -9.82
C LEU A 205 -14.53 2.41 -11.18
N GLN A 206 -13.71 3.39 -11.57
CA GLN A 206 -13.90 4.18 -12.79
C GLN A 206 -13.08 3.67 -13.98
N ASN A 207 -12.12 2.78 -13.74
CA ASN A 207 -11.17 2.30 -14.76
C ASN A 207 -11.73 1.08 -15.50
N TRP A 208 -12.41 1.30 -16.64
CA TRP A 208 -12.99 0.23 -17.46
C TRP A 208 -11.98 -0.45 -18.39
N GLU A 209 -10.79 0.11 -18.58
CA GLU A 209 -9.76 -0.39 -19.50
C GLU A 209 -8.69 -1.26 -18.81
N GLY A 210 -8.69 -1.30 -17.46
CA GLY A 210 -7.73 -2.05 -16.66
C GLY A 210 -8.41 -2.75 -15.48
N LYS A 211 -7.77 -2.71 -14.31
CA LYS A 211 -8.35 -3.22 -13.07
C LYS A 211 -9.63 -2.46 -12.76
N ASN A 212 -10.73 -3.21 -12.53
CA ASN A 212 -12.02 -2.63 -12.17
C ASN A 212 -12.67 -3.48 -11.07
N ASP A 213 -12.82 -2.89 -9.88
CA ASP A 213 -13.34 -3.59 -8.70
C ASP A 213 -14.76 -4.13 -8.92
N LEU A 214 -15.61 -3.36 -9.63
CA LEU A 214 -16.98 -3.79 -9.91
C LEU A 214 -17.00 -5.02 -10.83
N LEU A 215 -16.18 -5.01 -11.90
CA LEU A 215 -16.10 -6.11 -12.86
C LEU A 215 -15.40 -7.36 -12.29
N ASN A 216 -14.51 -7.16 -11.31
CA ASN A 216 -13.82 -8.26 -10.63
C ASN A 216 -14.57 -8.73 -9.36
N LYS A 217 -15.77 -8.21 -9.12
CA LYS A 217 -16.59 -8.51 -7.94
C LYS A 217 -15.86 -8.29 -6.61
N LYS A 218 -14.90 -7.37 -6.58
CA LYS A 218 -14.18 -6.98 -5.37
C LYS A 218 -15.06 -6.09 -4.50
N LEU A 219 -15.04 -6.31 -3.18
CA LEU A 219 -15.87 -5.57 -2.24
C LEU A 219 -15.12 -4.37 -1.66
N SER A 220 -14.71 -3.45 -2.55
CA SER A 220 -14.18 -2.15 -2.13
C SER A 220 -15.28 -1.26 -1.54
N LEU A 221 -14.91 -0.19 -0.83
CA LEU A 221 -15.88 0.68 -0.17
C LEU A 221 -16.96 1.21 -1.13
N PRO A 222 -16.60 1.75 -2.32
CA PRO A 222 -17.60 2.20 -3.26
C PRO A 222 -18.51 1.07 -3.78
N VAL A 223 -17.98 -0.14 -3.95
CA VAL A 223 -18.79 -1.30 -4.37
C VAL A 223 -19.78 -1.71 -3.27
N ILE A 224 -19.36 -1.74 -2.02
CA ILE A 224 -20.25 -2.01 -0.87
C ILE A 224 -21.41 -1.00 -0.83
N TYR A 225 -21.09 0.29 -1.07
CA TYR A 225 -22.13 1.34 -1.16
C TYR A 225 -23.10 1.06 -2.31
N LEU A 226 -22.60 0.74 -3.51
CA LEU A 226 -23.44 0.46 -4.69
C LEU A 226 -24.35 -0.75 -4.51
N LEU A 227 -23.89 -1.79 -3.80
CA LEU A 227 -24.71 -2.96 -3.47
C LEU A 227 -25.88 -2.62 -2.53
N GLY A 228 -25.77 -1.56 -1.73
CA GLY A 228 -26.84 -1.03 -0.88
C GLY A 228 -27.70 0.05 -1.56
N TYR A 229 -27.31 0.53 -2.74
CA TYR A 229 -28.02 1.59 -3.47
C TYR A 229 -29.35 1.06 -4.02
N GLN A 230 -30.43 1.88 -3.93
CA GLN A 230 -31.78 1.50 -4.36
C GLN A 230 -32.33 2.41 -5.47
N GLY A 231 -31.47 3.13 -6.17
CA GLY A 231 -31.87 3.99 -7.28
C GLY A 231 -31.93 3.26 -8.62
N ASN A 232 -32.13 4.03 -9.68
CA ASN A 232 -32.17 3.52 -11.04
C ASN A 232 -30.89 2.77 -11.42
N GLY A 233 -31.01 1.52 -11.87
CA GLY A 233 -29.90 0.65 -12.26
C GLY A 233 -29.30 -0.19 -11.14
N ALA A 234 -29.78 -0.08 -9.89
CA ALA A 234 -29.29 -0.89 -8.77
C ALA A 234 -29.40 -2.39 -9.04
N GLU A 235 -30.47 -2.81 -9.72
CA GLU A 235 -30.72 -4.22 -10.05
C GLU A 235 -29.66 -4.84 -10.97
N ILE A 236 -28.97 -4.07 -11.82
CA ILE A 236 -27.92 -4.62 -12.69
C ILE A 236 -26.70 -5.02 -11.86
N ILE A 237 -26.33 -4.20 -10.87
CA ILE A 237 -25.23 -4.50 -9.94
C ILE A 237 -25.56 -5.76 -9.12
N SER A 238 -26.76 -5.77 -8.51
CA SER A 238 -27.22 -6.90 -7.69
C SER A 238 -27.28 -8.20 -8.51
N SER A 239 -27.81 -8.14 -9.73
CA SER A 239 -27.91 -9.30 -10.65
C SER A 239 -26.52 -9.83 -11.04
N TYR A 240 -25.54 -8.93 -11.26
CA TYR A 240 -24.18 -9.34 -11.56
C TYR A 240 -23.50 -10.03 -10.37
N TYR A 241 -23.63 -9.46 -9.17
CA TYR A 241 -23.01 -10.06 -7.96
C TYR A 241 -23.68 -11.38 -7.57
N ASN A 242 -24.98 -11.55 -7.84
CA ASN A 242 -25.73 -12.79 -7.63
C ASN A 242 -25.53 -13.83 -8.75
N GLY A 243 -24.78 -13.51 -9.81
CA GLY A 243 -24.51 -14.43 -10.92
C GLY A 243 -25.67 -14.58 -11.91
N ALA A 244 -26.68 -13.69 -11.87
CA ALA A 244 -27.80 -13.71 -12.81
C ALA A 244 -27.44 -13.11 -14.19
N ILE A 245 -26.40 -12.28 -14.25
CA ILE A 245 -25.81 -11.75 -15.49
C ILE A 245 -24.30 -11.90 -15.47
N GLU A 246 -23.69 -11.99 -16.66
CA GLU A 246 -22.27 -12.18 -16.84
C GLU A 246 -21.51 -10.86 -17.03
N LYS A 247 -20.16 -10.92 -16.93
CA LYS A 247 -19.24 -9.77 -17.11
C LYS A 247 -19.47 -9.04 -18.44
N ASP A 248 -19.73 -9.78 -19.52
CA ASP A 248 -19.98 -9.20 -20.85
C ASP A 248 -21.21 -8.28 -20.87
N GLU A 249 -22.23 -8.61 -20.08
CA GLU A 249 -23.43 -7.77 -19.95
C GLU A 249 -23.11 -6.46 -19.22
N MET A 250 -22.25 -6.51 -18.18
CA MET A 250 -21.76 -5.32 -17.51
C MET A 250 -20.98 -4.41 -18.48
N VAL A 251 -20.10 -4.99 -19.29
CA VAL A 251 -19.30 -4.25 -20.28
C VAL A 251 -20.19 -3.61 -21.35
N LYS A 252 -21.20 -4.34 -21.88
CA LYS A 252 -22.19 -3.78 -22.83
C LYS A 252 -22.95 -2.58 -22.26
N ASN A 253 -23.23 -2.60 -20.95
CA ASN A 253 -23.95 -1.53 -20.24
C ASN A 253 -23.02 -0.48 -19.61
N GLN A 254 -21.72 -0.46 -19.95
CA GLN A 254 -20.70 0.42 -19.35
C GLN A 254 -21.16 1.88 -19.23
N LYS A 255 -21.70 2.47 -20.32
CA LYS A 255 -22.13 3.88 -20.31
C LYS A 255 -23.26 4.15 -19.32
N PHE A 256 -24.21 3.23 -19.22
CA PHE A 256 -25.32 3.31 -18.28
C PHE A 256 -24.82 3.17 -16.84
N ILE A 257 -23.97 2.17 -16.56
CA ILE A 257 -23.40 1.91 -15.24
C ILE A 257 -22.50 3.09 -14.81
N SER A 258 -21.66 3.62 -15.68
CA SER A 258 -20.82 4.79 -15.37
C SER A 258 -21.68 6.01 -15.00
N LYS A 259 -22.81 6.24 -15.69
CA LYS A 259 -23.75 7.29 -15.32
C LYS A 259 -24.39 7.01 -13.96
N MET A 260 -24.83 5.78 -13.72
CA MET A 260 -25.42 5.36 -12.45
C MET A 260 -24.44 5.52 -11.28
N ILE A 261 -23.14 5.19 -11.46
CA ILE A 261 -22.09 5.43 -10.47
C ILE A 261 -22.04 6.91 -10.06
N VAL A 262 -22.08 7.82 -11.04
CA VAL A 262 -22.09 9.27 -10.77
C VAL A 262 -23.40 9.68 -10.07
N ASP A 263 -24.54 9.26 -10.59
CA ASP A 263 -25.88 9.65 -10.09
C ASP A 263 -26.17 9.08 -8.68
N SER A 264 -25.55 7.94 -8.32
CA SER A 264 -25.68 7.32 -6.98
C SER A 264 -25.03 8.13 -5.86
N GLY A 265 -24.08 9.02 -6.20
CA GLY A 265 -23.30 9.77 -5.22
C GLY A 265 -22.20 8.97 -4.54
N VAL A 266 -21.90 7.71 -4.98
CA VAL A 266 -20.89 6.85 -4.35
C VAL A 266 -19.50 7.47 -4.33
N LEU A 267 -19.11 8.19 -5.39
CA LEU A 267 -17.81 8.87 -5.45
C LEU A 267 -17.72 9.98 -4.39
N VAL A 268 -18.80 10.75 -4.23
CA VAL A 268 -18.89 11.80 -3.21
C VAL A 268 -18.84 11.19 -1.81
N TYR A 269 -19.57 10.09 -1.58
CA TYR A 269 -19.52 9.37 -0.32
C TYR A 269 -18.10 8.91 0.03
N THR A 270 -17.42 8.25 -0.90
CA THR A 270 -16.04 7.75 -0.67
C THR A 270 -15.06 8.90 -0.43
N GLU A 271 -15.20 10.01 -1.15
CA GLU A 271 -14.42 11.23 -0.91
C GLU A 271 -14.69 11.85 0.47
N ILE A 272 -15.92 11.80 0.97
CA ILE A 272 -16.24 12.27 2.32
C ILE A 272 -15.53 11.41 3.37
N ILE A 273 -15.60 10.07 3.23
CA ILE A 273 -14.89 9.15 4.15
C ILE A 273 -13.38 9.43 4.10
N LYS A 274 -12.79 9.58 2.92
CA LYS A 274 -11.38 9.97 2.77
C LYS A 274 -11.05 11.27 3.53
N ARG A 275 -11.86 12.31 3.38
CA ARG A 275 -11.67 13.59 4.08
C ARG A 275 -11.76 13.46 5.60
N VAL A 276 -12.62 12.59 6.11
CA VAL A 276 -12.69 12.30 7.56
C VAL A 276 -11.34 11.78 8.03
N TYR A 277 -10.72 10.85 7.30
CA TYR A 277 -9.41 10.29 7.69
C TYR A 277 -8.26 11.27 7.46
N GLN A 278 -8.29 12.10 6.41
CA GLN A 278 -7.35 13.20 6.25
C GLN A 278 -7.36 14.16 7.46
N ASN A 279 -8.54 14.48 8.00
CA ASN A 279 -8.68 15.32 9.19
C ASN A 279 -8.16 14.60 10.45
N LYS A 280 -8.38 13.27 10.58
CA LYS A 280 -7.78 12.48 11.66
C LYS A 280 -6.25 12.49 11.59
N VAL A 281 -5.64 12.35 10.40
CA VAL A 281 -4.18 12.50 10.23
C VAL A 281 -3.72 13.87 10.71
N LYS A 282 -4.35 14.96 10.24
CA LYS A 282 -4.00 16.33 10.66
C LYS A 282 -4.07 16.49 12.17
N THR A 283 -5.09 15.93 12.82
CA THR A 283 -5.26 15.97 14.28
C THR A 283 -4.14 15.21 15.02
N GLU A 284 -3.73 14.04 14.52
CA GLU A 284 -2.61 13.31 15.13
C GLU A 284 -1.28 14.05 14.93
N LEU A 285 -1.03 14.60 13.75
CA LEU A 285 0.19 15.34 13.46
C LEU A 285 0.36 16.60 14.35
N GLN A 286 -0.75 17.25 14.76
CA GLN A 286 -0.70 18.40 15.69
C GLN A 286 -0.18 18.03 17.11
N LYS A 287 -0.18 16.73 17.46
CA LYS A 287 0.33 16.26 18.76
C LYS A 287 1.85 16.08 18.77
N LEU A 288 2.49 16.14 17.61
CA LEU A 288 3.94 16.01 17.47
C LEU A 288 4.63 17.35 17.76
N ASN A 289 5.63 17.32 18.63
CA ASN A 289 6.52 18.46 18.84
C ASN A 289 7.81 18.26 18.05
N VAL A 290 7.73 18.43 16.73
CA VAL A 290 8.84 18.24 15.78
C VAL A 290 8.90 19.43 14.82
N ASP A 291 9.99 19.55 14.04
CA ASP A 291 10.12 20.63 13.05
C ASP A 291 8.96 20.58 12.03
N LYS A 292 8.34 21.74 11.82
CA LYS A 292 7.19 21.90 10.91
C LYS A 292 7.45 21.45 9.47
N LYS A 293 8.73 21.43 9.03
CA LYS A 293 9.09 20.91 7.70
C LYS A 293 8.69 19.46 7.52
N PHE A 294 8.83 18.62 8.58
CA PHE A 294 8.46 17.20 8.52
C PHE A 294 6.94 17.05 8.48
N ILE A 295 6.22 17.87 9.26
CA ILE A 295 4.74 17.90 9.20
C ILE A 295 4.26 18.26 7.79
N GLY A 296 4.89 19.27 7.13
CA GLY A 296 4.57 19.64 5.75
C GLY A 296 4.75 18.48 4.79
N GLN A 297 5.88 17.77 4.86
CA GLN A 297 6.15 16.60 4.02
C GLN A 297 5.16 15.43 4.26
N LEU A 298 4.72 15.22 5.50
CA LEU A 298 3.71 14.19 5.82
C LEU A 298 2.33 14.56 5.26
N LEU A 299 1.99 15.84 5.23
CA LEU A 299 0.73 16.31 4.64
C LEU A 299 0.65 16.06 3.12
N ASP A 300 1.80 15.99 2.40
CA ASP A 300 1.84 15.67 0.98
C ASP A 300 1.35 14.24 0.69
N TYR A 301 1.41 13.32 1.66
CA TYR A 301 0.94 11.93 1.51
C TYR A 301 -0.59 11.76 1.66
N ILE A 302 -1.31 12.81 2.03
CA ILE A 302 -2.77 12.74 2.23
C ILE A 302 -3.57 13.54 1.20
N HIS A 303 -2.90 14.11 0.22
CA HIS A 303 -3.50 14.82 -0.92
C HIS A 303 -3.44 13.97 -2.16
#